data_2877110969a89319a654a8f498aecbfe
#
_entry.id   2877110969a89319a654a8f498aecbfe
#
_cell.length_a   1.000
_cell.length_b   1.000
_cell.length_c   1.000
_cell.angle_alpha   90.00
_cell.angle_beta   90.00
_cell.angle_gamma   90.00
#
_symmetry.space_group_name_H-M   'P 1'
#
loop_
_entity.id
_entity.type
_entity.pdbx_description
1 polymer ?
#
loop_
_entity_poly.entity_id
_entity_poly.type
_entity_poly.pdbx_seq_one_letter_code
_entity_poly.pdbx_strand_id
1 'polypeptide(L)'
;MRNVVLVLFCVTASGFAQAPQPMPTPSVVYTMRDSDAIKDYRTNPSAVRAMVNRLVVAVTSQPDVAKAWASLVSPTDKIGIKICAAGGELFTTHHDVVNAIVDGLVAAGHPRSSIIVWDRSLGGIKDAGYQPGNGGYQLRAIAPRDGYDPKAVLSAPLIGKLVWGDFDYRADKVKMPILSDTENTSNVSHFSRIVSTEVTKIINVPVMSSSEMNGIAGCLYNVTIPNIDNWRRFSQGSRFGAESLAEIYSNPLIAKKVVFNLMDGLVAQYAGGPQSQPNYALHHATLYASKDPVALDAIALKRLEQWRVRASLPAIARMANYIGFASALGLGNAAANRIEIKNIGR
;
A
#
# COMPACT_ATOMS: atom_id res chain seq x y z
N MET A 1 -51.71 -48.29 -13.69
CA MET A 1 -51.81 -46.85 -13.48
C MET A 1 -50.87 -46.51 -12.31
N ARG A 2 -49.71 -45.90 -12.60
CA ARG A 2 -48.71 -45.52 -11.56
C ARG A 2 -48.88 -44.02 -11.33
N ASN A 3 -49.32 -43.64 -10.13
CA ASN A 3 -49.42 -42.24 -9.71
C ASN A 3 -48.01 -41.70 -9.41
N VAL A 4 -47.60 -40.70 -10.18
CA VAL A 4 -46.38 -39.95 -9.90
C VAL A 4 -46.80 -38.73 -9.05
N VAL A 5 -46.34 -38.69 -7.81
CA VAL A 5 -46.49 -37.55 -6.93
C VAL A 5 -45.32 -36.60 -7.17
N LEU A 6 -45.64 -35.44 -7.74
CA LEU A 6 -44.64 -34.36 -7.94
C LEU A 6 -44.57 -33.54 -6.63
N VAL A 7 -43.47 -33.63 -5.91
CA VAL A 7 -43.22 -32.82 -4.73
C VAL A 7 -42.51 -31.52 -5.19
N LEU A 8 -43.22 -30.44 -5.14
CA LEU A 8 -42.69 -29.11 -5.42
C LEU A 8 -41.95 -28.58 -4.18
N PHE A 9 -40.63 -28.52 -4.22
CA PHE A 9 -39.84 -27.82 -3.21
C PHE A 9 -39.89 -26.31 -3.49
N CYS A 10 -40.65 -25.55 -2.71
CA CYS A 10 -40.54 -24.09 -2.64
C CYS A 10 -39.31 -23.74 -1.81
N VAL A 11 -38.21 -23.36 -2.48
CA VAL A 11 -37.07 -22.73 -1.81
C VAL A 11 -37.42 -21.26 -1.58
N THR A 12 -37.82 -20.92 -0.37
CA THR A 12 -37.95 -19.52 0.07
C THR A 12 -36.55 -18.97 0.28
N ALA A 13 -36.06 -18.20 -0.70
CA ALA A 13 -34.86 -17.38 -0.52
C ALA A 13 -35.21 -16.24 0.46
N SER A 14 -34.92 -16.47 1.74
CA SER A 14 -34.91 -15.42 2.75
C SER A 14 -33.71 -14.52 2.47
N GLY A 15 -33.92 -13.47 1.69
CA GLY A 15 -32.94 -12.39 1.54
C GLY A 15 -32.76 -11.72 2.91
N PHE A 16 -31.69 -12.05 3.59
CA PHE A 16 -31.24 -11.25 4.72
C PHE A 16 -30.84 -9.88 4.18
N ALA A 17 -31.73 -8.90 4.32
CA ALA A 17 -31.34 -7.51 4.18
C ALA A 17 -30.30 -7.23 5.27
N GLN A 18 -29.04 -7.13 4.86
CA GLN A 18 -27.94 -6.77 5.75
C GLN A 18 -28.28 -5.38 6.33
N ALA A 19 -28.38 -5.27 7.66
CA ALA A 19 -28.61 -3.99 8.31
C ALA A 19 -27.59 -2.96 7.79
N PRO A 20 -28.02 -1.70 7.54
CA PRO A 20 -27.10 -0.68 7.07
C PRO A 20 -25.91 -0.60 8.03
N GLN A 21 -24.71 -0.87 7.53
CA GLN A 21 -23.48 -0.72 8.29
C GLN A 21 -23.41 0.73 8.79
N PRO A 22 -23.11 0.97 10.07
CA PRO A 22 -22.96 2.33 10.56
C PRO A 22 -21.91 3.05 9.71
N MET A 23 -22.30 4.22 9.20
CA MET A 23 -21.38 5.03 8.37
C MET A 23 -20.09 5.27 9.12
N PRO A 24 -18.92 4.97 8.55
CA PRO A 24 -17.64 5.19 9.23
C PRO A 24 -17.53 6.66 9.68
N THR A 25 -16.93 6.91 10.84
CA THR A 25 -16.63 8.28 11.27
C THR A 25 -15.82 9.00 10.20
N PRO A 26 -15.96 10.33 10.03
CA PRO A 26 -15.12 11.09 9.11
C PRO A 26 -13.64 10.83 9.35
N SER A 27 -12.89 10.66 8.28
CA SER A 27 -11.45 10.43 8.33
C SER A 27 -10.71 11.75 8.29
N VAL A 28 -9.58 11.82 9.01
CA VAL A 28 -8.71 12.99 8.96
C VAL A 28 -7.42 12.62 8.22
N VAL A 29 -7.08 13.43 7.21
CA VAL A 29 -5.80 13.39 6.51
C VAL A 29 -5.00 14.62 6.90
N TYR A 30 -3.89 14.41 7.57
CA TYR A 30 -2.96 15.48 7.92
C TYR A 30 -1.95 15.68 6.78
N THR A 31 -1.68 16.93 6.46
CA THR A 31 -0.71 17.30 5.43
C THR A 31 0.30 18.28 6.00
N MET A 32 1.54 18.13 5.60
CA MET A 32 2.58 19.08 5.92
C MET A 32 3.44 19.35 4.69
N ARG A 33 3.49 20.60 4.27
CA ARG A 33 4.39 21.07 3.21
C ARG A 33 5.54 21.85 3.82
N ASP A 34 6.76 21.53 3.36
CA ASP A 34 7.96 22.28 3.72
C ASP A 34 8.87 22.36 2.48
N SER A 35 9.05 23.57 1.94
CA SER A 35 9.90 23.80 0.77
C SER A 35 11.37 23.45 1.01
N ASP A 36 11.81 23.48 2.27
CA ASP A 36 13.19 23.19 2.64
C ASP A 36 13.45 21.67 2.79
N ALA A 37 12.37 20.86 2.77
CA ALA A 37 12.48 19.42 2.91
C ALA A 37 13.17 18.74 1.71
N ILE A 38 13.12 19.37 0.53
CA ILE A 38 13.73 18.84 -0.68
C ILE A 38 14.19 19.97 -1.61
N LYS A 39 15.44 19.87 -2.07
CA LYS A 39 16.04 20.77 -3.05
C LYS A 39 16.83 19.97 -4.06
N ASP A 40 16.68 20.28 -5.35
CA ASP A 40 17.37 19.58 -6.44
C ASP A 40 17.25 18.04 -6.33
N TYR A 41 16.04 17.56 -6.00
CA TYR A 41 15.70 16.16 -5.75
C TYR A 41 16.48 15.49 -4.60
N ARG A 42 17.13 16.26 -3.74
CA ARG A 42 17.81 15.80 -2.53
C ARG A 42 17.06 16.26 -1.29
N THR A 43 16.82 15.33 -0.40
CA THR A 43 16.12 15.60 0.86
C THR A 43 17.02 16.31 1.86
N ASN A 44 16.40 17.16 2.69
CA ASN A 44 17.01 17.74 3.88
C ASN A 44 16.60 16.89 5.10
N PRO A 45 17.51 16.11 5.69
CA PRO A 45 17.16 15.16 6.76
C PRO A 45 16.48 15.82 7.97
N SER A 46 16.90 17.03 8.36
CA SER A 46 16.34 17.73 9.52
C SER A 46 14.91 18.22 9.27
N ALA A 47 14.64 18.78 8.08
CA ALA A 47 13.29 19.21 7.70
C ALA A 47 12.35 18.03 7.56
N VAL A 48 12.77 16.95 6.87
CA VAL A 48 11.98 15.72 6.74
C VAL A 48 11.66 15.11 8.10
N ARG A 49 12.64 15.02 9.01
CA ARG A 49 12.42 14.54 10.38
C ARG A 49 11.38 15.38 11.12
N ALA A 50 11.47 16.71 11.01
CA ALA A 50 10.49 17.60 11.62
C ALA A 50 9.08 17.37 11.07
N MET A 51 8.95 17.15 9.74
CA MET A 51 7.66 16.85 9.10
C MET A 51 7.08 15.53 9.61
N VAL A 52 7.85 14.43 9.60
CA VAL A 52 7.40 13.12 10.06
C VAL A 52 6.96 13.17 11.53
N ASN A 53 7.77 13.81 12.39
CA ASN A 53 7.49 13.93 13.82
C ASN A 53 6.19 14.72 14.09
N ARG A 54 5.99 15.83 13.41
CA ARG A 54 4.76 16.63 13.54
C ARG A 54 3.53 15.87 13.04
N LEU A 55 3.66 15.12 11.95
CA LEU A 55 2.57 14.34 11.38
C LEU A 55 2.14 13.19 12.31
N VAL A 56 3.07 12.42 12.85
CA VAL A 56 2.70 11.32 13.76
C VAL A 56 2.06 11.84 15.05
N VAL A 57 2.56 12.95 15.60
CA VAL A 57 1.98 13.62 16.76
C VAL A 57 0.55 14.08 16.46
N ALA A 58 0.33 14.71 15.30
CA ALA A 58 -1.00 15.19 14.91
C ALA A 58 -1.99 14.04 14.69
N VAL A 59 -1.59 12.96 13.97
CA VAL A 59 -2.46 11.80 13.71
C VAL A 59 -2.86 11.07 14.98
N THR A 60 -1.96 11.02 15.96
CA THR A 60 -2.17 10.30 17.22
C THR A 60 -2.72 11.17 18.34
N SER A 61 -2.68 12.50 18.15
CA SER A 61 -3.04 13.48 19.18
C SER A 61 -2.24 13.30 20.48
N GLN A 62 -0.99 12.84 20.37
CA GLN A 62 -0.11 12.64 21.50
C GLN A 62 0.79 13.88 21.74
N PRO A 63 1.29 14.09 22.96
CA PRO A 63 2.06 15.30 23.30
C PRO A 63 3.48 15.31 22.72
N ASP A 64 4.05 14.14 22.42
CA ASP A 64 5.42 14.00 21.91
C ASP A 64 5.56 12.80 20.97
N VAL A 65 6.71 12.72 20.29
CA VAL A 65 6.99 11.71 19.26
C VAL A 65 7.07 10.29 19.85
N ALA A 66 7.69 10.14 21.02
CA ALA A 66 7.83 8.82 21.64
C ALA A 66 6.45 8.25 22.04
N LYS A 67 5.60 9.07 22.66
CA LYS A 67 4.23 8.68 23.01
C LYS A 67 3.37 8.48 21.77
N ALA A 68 3.58 9.27 20.72
CA ALA A 68 2.89 9.11 19.46
C ALA A 68 3.12 7.71 18.86
N TRP A 69 4.38 7.29 18.72
CA TRP A 69 4.69 5.95 18.24
C TRP A 69 4.26 4.86 19.22
N ALA A 70 4.46 5.04 20.53
CA ALA A 70 4.01 4.08 21.54
C ALA A 70 2.48 3.89 21.58
N SER A 71 1.70 4.85 21.08
CA SER A 71 0.24 4.70 20.93
C SER A 71 -0.17 3.85 19.73
N LEU A 72 0.72 3.65 18.76
CA LEU A 72 0.48 2.87 17.55
C LEU A 72 1.01 1.44 17.65
N VAL A 73 2.07 1.23 18.43
CA VAL A 73 2.79 -0.04 18.54
C VAL A 73 3.10 -0.34 20.01
N SER A 74 3.01 -1.60 20.42
CA SER A 74 3.36 -2.05 21.77
C SER A 74 4.81 -2.58 21.81
N PRO A 75 5.46 -2.63 22.99
CA PRO A 75 6.84 -3.10 23.11
C PRO A 75 7.10 -4.50 22.58
N THR A 76 6.07 -5.35 22.52
CA THR A 76 6.14 -6.73 22.02
C THR A 76 5.89 -6.85 20.51
N ASP A 77 5.50 -5.75 19.85
CA ASP A 77 5.22 -5.79 18.42
C ASP A 77 6.49 -5.96 17.58
N LYS A 78 6.36 -6.79 16.54
CA LYS A 78 7.36 -6.90 15.48
C LYS A 78 6.99 -5.90 14.38
N ILE A 79 7.77 -4.83 14.28
CA ILE A 79 7.43 -3.70 13.43
C ILE A 79 8.04 -3.84 12.05
N GLY A 80 7.20 -3.64 11.05
CA GLY A 80 7.63 -3.54 9.66
C GLY A 80 7.29 -2.19 9.05
N ILE A 81 8.19 -1.64 8.26
CA ILE A 81 7.99 -0.44 7.44
C ILE A 81 7.95 -0.87 5.98
N LYS A 82 6.77 -0.82 5.37
CA LYS A 82 6.61 -1.12 3.94
C LYS A 82 6.89 0.12 3.13
N ILE A 83 8.00 0.09 2.40
CA ILE A 83 8.41 1.16 1.48
C ILE A 83 7.90 0.91 0.07
N CYS A 84 8.01 1.92 -0.80
CA CYS A 84 7.84 1.81 -2.25
C CYS A 84 9.19 2.07 -2.91
N ALA A 85 9.75 1.07 -3.57
CA ALA A 85 11.05 1.15 -4.24
C ALA A 85 10.94 0.96 -5.77
N ALA A 86 9.72 0.87 -6.32
CA ALA A 86 9.49 0.57 -7.74
C ALA A 86 9.90 1.70 -8.69
N GLY A 87 9.97 2.93 -8.20
CA GLY A 87 10.29 4.12 -9.00
C GLY A 87 11.77 4.49 -9.07
N GLY A 88 12.67 3.59 -8.66
CA GLY A 88 14.11 3.86 -8.59
C GLY A 88 14.45 4.96 -7.59
N GLU A 89 15.60 5.61 -7.74
CA GLU A 89 16.10 6.59 -6.77
C GLU A 89 15.21 7.84 -6.67
N LEU A 90 14.57 8.25 -7.77
CA LEU A 90 13.80 9.50 -7.80
C LEU A 90 12.40 9.39 -7.20
N PHE A 91 11.71 8.26 -7.41
CA PHE A 91 10.33 8.06 -6.97
C PHE A 91 10.21 6.88 -6.00
N THR A 92 11.10 6.87 -5.05
CA THR A 92 11.10 5.92 -3.93
C THR A 92 10.58 6.57 -2.66
N THR A 93 10.21 5.77 -1.67
CA THR A 93 10.14 6.26 -0.29
C THR A 93 11.51 6.78 0.10
N HIS A 94 11.64 8.08 0.39
CA HIS A 94 12.93 8.68 0.69
C HIS A 94 13.54 8.11 1.97
N HIS A 95 14.85 7.91 1.96
CA HIS A 95 15.59 7.34 3.09
C HIS A 95 15.41 8.14 4.37
N ASP A 96 15.37 9.48 4.28
CA ASP A 96 15.20 10.35 5.44
C ASP A 96 13.80 10.24 6.06
N VAL A 97 12.77 9.91 5.26
CA VAL A 97 11.43 9.59 5.78
C VAL A 97 11.48 8.31 6.60
N VAL A 98 12.12 7.26 6.07
CA VAL A 98 12.28 5.98 6.78
C VAL A 98 13.10 6.16 8.04
N ASN A 99 14.23 6.88 7.96
CA ASN A 99 15.09 7.14 9.10
C ASN A 99 14.37 7.91 10.21
N ALA A 100 13.55 8.91 9.86
CA ALA A 100 12.75 9.66 10.83
C ALA A 100 11.71 8.77 11.54
N ILE A 101 11.05 7.85 10.81
CA ILE A 101 10.13 6.86 11.40
C ILE A 101 10.90 5.94 12.36
N VAL A 102 12.02 5.38 11.91
CA VAL A 102 12.86 4.47 12.71
C VAL A 102 13.37 5.17 13.97
N ASP A 103 13.84 6.42 13.88
CA ASP A 103 14.28 7.20 15.04
C ASP A 103 13.13 7.41 16.05
N GLY A 104 11.92 7.68 15.55
CA GLY A 104 10.74 7.82 16.40
C GLY A 104 10.36 6.52 17.11
N LEU A 105 10.45 5.38 16.41
CA LEU A 105 10.23 4.05 17.00
C LEU A 105 11.30 3.69 18.05
N VAL A 106 12.56 4.07 17.81
CA VAL A 106 13.65 3.92 18.79
C VAL A 106 13.37 4.76 20.03
N ALA A 107 12.90 5.99 19.87
CA ALA A 107 12.48 6.83 21.00
C ALA A 107 11.29 6.24 21.78
N ALA A 108 10.45 5.43 21.12
CA ALA A 108 9.37 4.66 21.76
C ALA A 108 9.84 3.32 22.38
N GLY A 109 11.14 3.03 22.35
CA GLY A 109 11.74 1.85 22.99
C GLY A 109 11.97 0.63 22.09
N HIS A 110 11.76 0.74 20.77
CA HIS A 110 12.01 -0.37 19.86
C HIS A 110 13.47 -0.37 19.38
N PRO A 111 14.20 -1.48 19.54
CA PRO A 111 15.57 -1.57 19.01
C PRO A 111 15.59 -1.38 17.50
N ARG A 112 16.48 -0.51 17.01
CA ARG A 112 16.62 -0.24 15.56
C ARG A 112 16.80 -1.52 14.74
N SER A 113 17.64 -2.43 15.25
CA SER A 113 17.95 -3.72 14.61
C SER A 113 16.77 -4.71 14.56
N SER A 114 15.68 -4.47 15.30
CA SER A 114 14.47 -5.29 15.26
C SER A 114 13.45 -4.83 14.22
N ILE A 115 13.61 -3.62 13.67
CA ILE A 115 12.68 -3.04 12.70
C ILE A 115 13.00 -3.58 11.31
N ILE A 116 11.99 -4.10 10.63
CA ILE A 116 12.09 -4.61 9.24
C ILE A 116 11.63 -3.51 8.28
N VAL A 117 12.50 -3.10 7.36
CA VAL A 117 12.16 -2.25 6.21
C VAL A 117 12.17 -3.11 4.97
N TRP A 118 11.08 -3.14 4.21
CA TRP A 118 11.02 -4.07 3.07
C TRP A 118 10.24 -3.54 1.88
N ASP A 119 10.58 -4.11 0.74
CA ASP A 119 9.77 -4.09 -0.47
C ASP A 119 9.86 -5.45 -1.18
N ARG A 120 9.19 -5.56 -2.31
CA ARG A 120 9.08 -6.79 -3.08
C ARG A 120 10.42 -7.26 -3.63
N SER A 121 11.11 -6.42 -4.39
CA SER A 121 12.25 -6.78 -5.23
C SER A 121 13.56 -6.28 -4.65
N LEU A 122 14.54 -7.18 -4.54
CA LEU A 122 15.90 -6.80 -4.14
C LEU A 122 16.54 -5.84 -5.15
N GLY A 123 16.28 -6.04 -6.46
CA GLY A 123 16.74 -5.12 -7.51
C GLY A 123 16.17 -3.73 -7.30
N GLY A 124 14.82 -3.61 -7.19
CA GLY A 124 14.17 -2.33 -6.97
C GLY A 124 14.65 -1.61 -5.71
N ILE A 125 14.87 -2.34 -4.61
CA ILE A 125 15.44 -1.78 -3.37
C ILE A 125 16.83 -1.19 -3.62
N LYS A 126 17.70 -1.88 -4.37
CA LYS A 126 19.04 -1.38 -4.73
C LYS A 126 18.97 -0.18 -5.66
N ASP A 127 18.10 -0.24 -6.69
CA ASP A 127 17.91 0.83 -7.65
C ASP A 127 17.33 2.09 -6.99
N ALA A 128 16.62 1.92 -5.87
CA ALA A 128 16.15 2.99 -5.01
C ALA A 128 17.21 3.54 -4.03
N GLY A 129 18.46 3.07 -4.14
CA GLY A 129 19.60 3.51 -3.33
C GLY A 129 19.66 2.90 -1.93
N TYR A 130 18.76 2.00 -1.55
CA TYR A 130 18.81 1.34 -0.25
C TYR A 130 19.92 0.29 -0.20
N GLN A 131 20.72 0.32 0.88
CA GLN A 131 21.80 -0.63 1.10
C GLN A 131 21.71 -1.26 2.49
N PRO A 132 21.98 -2.56 2.62
CA PRO A 132 22.03 -3.23 3.92
C PRO A 132 23.00 -2.52 4.88
N GLY A 133 22.58 -2.32 6.11
CA GLY A 133 23.37 -1.73 7.17
C GLY A 133 23.32 -0.21 7.30
N ASN A 134 23.00 0.53 6.25
CA ASN A 134 23.02 2.00 6.28
C ASN A 134 22.07 2.63 7.31
N GLY A 135 20.92 2.03 7.53
CA GLY A 135 19.93 2.55 8.48
C GLY A 135 19.96 1.89 9.85
N GLY A 136 20.78 0.85 10.05
CA GLY A 136 20.83 0.03 11.27
C GLY A 136 19.59 -0.84 11.50
N TYR A 137 18.60 -0.82 10.60
CA TYR A 137 17.43 -1.67 10.54
C TYR A 137 17.65 -2.87 9.61
N GLN A 138 16.74 -3.86 9.66
CA GLN A 138 16.80 -5.01 8.76
C GLN A 138 16.20 -4.64 7.41
N LEU A 139 17.01 -4.49 6.39
CA LEU A 139 16.53 -4.29 5.02
C LEU A 139 16.25 -5.64 4.36
N ARG A 140 15.00 -5.87 3.95
CA ARG A 140 14.51 -7.15 3.46
C ARG A 140 13.86 -7.02 2.08
N ALA A 141 13.94 -8.09 1.30
CA ALA A 141 13.27 -8.21 0.01
C ALA A 141 12.50 -9.53 -0.06
N ILE A 142 11.24 -9.47 -0.47
CA ILE A 142 10.43 -10.69 -0.63
C ILE A 142 11.08 -11.59 -1.69
N ALA A 143 11.36 -11.06 -2.87
CA ALA A 143 12.00 -11.79 -3.94
C ALA A 143 13.44 -11.29 -4.15
N PRO A 144 14.41 -12.21 -4.25
CA PRO A 144 14.31 -13.66 -4.21
C PRO A 144 14.55 -14.29 -2.82
N ARG A 145 14.59 -13.49 -1.74
CA ARG A 145 15.13 -13.97 -0.45
C ARG A 145 14.07 -14.55 0.48
N ASP A 146 13.08 -13.75 0.89
CA ASP A 146 12.17 -14.11 1.98
C ASP A 146 11.01 -14.99 1.49
N GLY A 147 10.61 -14.78 0.24
CA GLY A 147 9.59 -15.59 -0.42
C GLY A 147 8.19 -15.46 0.18
N TYR A 148 7.36 -16.39 -0.18
CA TYR A 148 5.95 -16.43 0.15
C TYR A 148 5.61 -17.59 1.08
N ASP A 149 4.54 -17.42 1.85
CA ASP A 149 4.08 -18.44 2.79
C ASP A 149 3.00 -19.30 2.13
N PRO A 150 3.28 -20.61 1.88
CA PRO A 150 2.32 -21.49 1.22
C PRO A 150 1.04 -21.73 2.04
N LYS A 151 1.03 -21.38 3.33
CA LYS A 151 -0.14 -21.49 4.21
C LYS A 151 -0.99 -20.21 4.20
N ALA A 152 -0.43 -19.09 3.80
CA ALA A 152 -1.12 -17.80 3.74
C ALA A 152 -1.74 -17.56 2.36
N VAL A 153 -2.77 -18.33 2.03
CA VAL A 153 -3.39 -18.37 0.71
C VAL A 153 -4.39 -17.24 0.53
N LEU A 154 -4.33 -16.58 -0.61
CA LEU A 154 -5.34 -15.68 -1.15
C LEU A 154 -6.01 -16.36 -2.35
N SER A 155 -7.25 -16.78 -2.16
CA SER A 155 -8.07 -17.30 -3.24
C SER A 155 -8.91 -16.18 -3.83
N ALA A 156 -8.77 -15.96 -5.13
CA ALA A 156 -9.61 -15.03 -5.90
C ALA A 156 -10.04 -15.72 -7.20
N PRO A 157 -10.99 -16.67 -7.12
CA PRO A 157 -11.35 -17.56 -8.23
C PRO A 157 -11.92 -16.83 -9.43
N LEU A 158 -12.57 -15.68 -9.23
CA LEU A 158 -13.16 -14.87 -10.31
C LEU A 158 -12.10 -14.24 -11.23
N ILE A 159 -10.86 -14.09 -10.77
CA ILE A 159 -9.77 -13.53 -11.54
C ILE A 159 -9.16 -14.55 -12.49
N GLY A 160 -9.40 -15.84 -12.24
CA GLY A 160 -8.92 -16.94 -13.07
C GLY A 160 -7.42 -17.21 -12.91
N LYS A 161 -6.91 -18.03 -13.84
CA LYS A 161 -5.50 -18.43 -13.86
C LYS A 161 -4.67 -17.39 -14.61
N LEU A 162 -3.46 -17.13 -14.11
CA LEU A 162 -2.47 -16.44 -14.90
C LEU A 162 -1.84 -17.44 -15.88
N VAL A 163 -1.80 -17.06 -17.13
CA VAL A 163 -1.18 -17.86 -18.22
C VAL A 163 0.31 -17.54 -18.34
N TRP A 164 0.74 -16.38 -17.88
CA TRP A 164 2.15 -15.94 -17.84
C TRP A 164 2.67 -16.04 -16.44
N GLY A 165 3.73 -16.82 -16.24
CA GLY A 165 4.34 -16.97 -14.93
C GLY A 165 4.66 -15.65 -14.28
N ASP A 166 4.23 -15.51 -13.08
CA ASP A 166 4.83 -14.59 -12.15
C ASP A 166 6.20 -15.19 -11.80
N PHE A 167 7.28 -14.53 -12.22
CA PHE A 167 8.65 -14.99 -11.95
C PHE A 167 8.94 -15.13 -10.44
N ASP A 168 8.10 -14.53 -9.60
CA ASP A 168 8.23 -14.61 -8.16
C ASP A 168 7.46 -15.82 -7.57
N TYR A 169 6.63 -16.48 -8.36
CA TYR A 169 5.81 -17.59 -7.90
C TYR A 169 6.64 -18.81 -7.46
N ARG A 170 7.78 -19.02 -8.11
CA ARG A 170 8.80 -20.03 -7.74
C ARG A 170 10.16 -19.36 -7.74
N ALA A 171 10.53 -18.78 -6.61
CA ALA A 171 11.78 -18.01 -6.46
C ALA A 171 13.07 -18.74 -6.87
N ASP A 172 13.02 -20.08 -6.89
CA ASP A 172 14.14 -20.98 -7.19
C ASP A 172 14.15 -21.52 -8.64
N LYS A 173 13.10 -21.24 -9.44
CA LYS A 173 12.99 -21.78 -10.81
C LYS A 173 12.59 -20.69 -11.79
N VAL A 174 13.58 -19.96 -12.30
CA VAL A 174 13.39 -19.02 -13.41
C VAL A 174 13.21 -19.82 -14.71
N LYS A 175 12.03 -20.43 -14.90
CA LYS A 175 11.61 -20.92 -16.21
C LYS A 175 10.54 -19.98 -16.73
N MET A 176 10.75 -19.45 -17.92
CA MET A 176 9.68 -18.79 -18.68
C MET A 176 8.56 -19.82 -18.86
N PRO A 177 7.35 -19.59 -18.36
CA PRO A 177 6.27 -20.53 -18.59
C PRO A 177 5.92 -20.51 -20.09
N ILE A 178 5.89 -21.68 -20.67
CA ILE A 178 5.32 -21.88 -21.99
C ILE A 178 3.80 -21.85 -21.81
N LEU A 179 3.07 -21.22 -22.72
CA LEU A 179 1.60 -21.08 -22.67
C LEU A 179 0.84 -22.40 -22.47
N SER A 180 1.44 -23.52 -22.85
CA SER A 180 0.92 -24.87 -22.69
C SER A 180 1.29 -25.56 -21.38
N ASP A 181 2.14 -24.93 -20.54
CA ASP A 181 2.63 -25.53 -19.30
C ASP A 181 1.67 -25.24 -18.15
N THR A 182 0.78 -26.18 -17.89
CA THR A 182 -0.21 -26.10 -16.79
C THR A 182 0.41 -26.08 -15.39
N GLU A 183 1.66 -26.56 -15.24
CA GLU A 183 2.37 -26.56 -13.96
C GLU A 183 2.80 -25.16 -13.53
N ASN A 184 2.89 -24.22 -14.46
CA ASN A 184 3.31 -22.84 -14.20
C ASN A 184 2.13 -21.85 -14.12
N THR A 185 0.89 -22.33 -14.10
CA THR A 185 -0.31 -21.51 -13.95
C THR A 185 -1.00 -21.78 -12.62
N SER A 186 -1.48 -20.74 -11.97
CA SER A 186 -2.23 -20.86 -10.71
C SER A 186 -3.34 -19.82 -10.62
N ASN A 187 -4.45 -20.20 -10.01
CA ASN A 187 -5.55 -19.31 -9.64
C ASN A 187 -5.51 -18.87 -8.18
N VAL A 188 -4.44 -19.20 -7.46
CA VAL A 188 -4.18 -18.77 -6.09
C VAL A 188 -2.94 -17.86 -6.03
N SER A 189 -2.89 -17.04 -5.01
CA SER A 189 -1.73 -16.26 -4.61
C SER A 189 -1.42 -16.52 -3.15
N HIS A 190 -0.18 -16.26 -2.75
CA HIS A 190 0.26 -16.43 -1.38
C HIS A 190 0.84 -15.11 -0.86
N PHE A 191 0.57 -14.79 0.40
CA PHE A 191 1.19 -13.65 1.05
C PHE A 191 2.66 -13.89 1.35
N SER A 192 3.44 -12.83 1.35
CA SER A 192 4.85 -12.90 1.73
C SER A 192 5.01 -13.37 3.18
N ARG A 193 6.11 -14.08 3.46
CA ARG A 193 6.46 -14.51 4.83
C ARG A 193 6.61 -13.34 5.78
N ILE A 194 7.12 -12.20 5.28
CA ILE A 194 7.23 -10.98 6.09
C ILE A 194 5.87 -10.60 6.66
N VAL A 195 4.84 -10.55 5.81
CA VAL A 195 3.48 -10.16 6.22
C VAL A 195 2.79 -11.25 7.03
N SER A 196 2.94 -12.52 6.65
CA SER A 196 2.21 -13.61 7.31
C SER A 196 2.76 -13.94 8.70
N THR A 197 4.09 -14.01 8.87
CA THR A 197 4.72 -14.57 10.06
C THR A 197 5.66 -13.62 10.82
N GLU A 198 6.25 -12.62 10.15
CA GLU A 198 7.37 -11.90 10.76
C GLU A 198 6.96 -10.55 11.37
N VAL A 199 5.96 -9.85 10.83
CA VAL A 199 5.52 -8.57 11.37
C VAL A 199 4.13 -8.66 11.99
N THR A 200 3.93 -7.96 13.10
CA THR A 200 2.62 -7.83 13.77
C THR A 200 1.99 -6.46 13.51
N LYS A 201 2.81 -5.44 13.24
CA LYS A 201 2.38 -4.08 12.89
C LYS A 201 3.12 -3.58 11.66
N ILE A 202 2.39 -2.86 10.83
CA ILE A 202 2.90 -2.31 9.57
C ILE A 202 2.72 -0.80 9.57
N ILE A 203 3.81 -0.09 9.31
CA ILE A 203 3.82 1.31 8.95
C ILE A 203 3.96 1.34 7.43
N ASN A 204 2.96 1.86 6.76
CA ASN A 204 2.88 1.87 5.30
C ASN A 204 3.36 3.21 4.75
N VAL A 205 4.40 3.20 3.92
CA VAL A 205 5.03 4.41 3.39
C VAL A 205 5.07 4.39 1.85
N PRO A 206 3.90 4.55 1.18
CA PRO A 206 3.85 4.67 -0.26
C PRO A 206 4.42 6.00 -0.75
N VAL A 207 4.75 6.07 -2.03
CA VAL A 207 5.07 7.32 -2.75
C VAL A 207 3.82 7.85 -3.44
N MET A 208 3.69 9.17 -3.56
CA MET A 208 2.63 9.79 -4.35
C MET A 208 2.94 9.63 -5.85
N SER A 209 2.48 8.53 -6.42
CA SER A 209 2.72 8.19 -7.83
C SER A 209 1.44 7.73 -8.51
N SER A 210 1.30 8.12 -9.79
CA SER A 210 0.33 7.48 -10.68
C SER A 210 0.66 6.01 -10.89
N SER A 211 -0.31 5.26 -11.39
CA SER A 211 -0.13 3.90 -11.88
C SER A 211 -0.94 3.74 -13.16
N GLU A 212 -0.28 3.36 -14.24
CA GLU A 212 -0.92 3.10 -15.52
C GLU A 212 -1.86 1.88 -15.49
N MET A 213 -1.77 1.05 -14.43
CA MET A 213 -2.62 -0.13 -14.26
C MET A 213 -3.79 0.11 -13.30
N ASN A 214 -3.56 0.89 -12.23
CA ASN A 214 -4.50 1.03 -11.13
C ASN A 214 -4.83 2.50 -10.81
N GLY A 215 -4.49 3.42 -11.69
CA GLY A 215 -4.67 4.86 -11.49
C GLY A 215 -3.63 5.46 -10.56
N ILE A 216 -3.48 4.93 -9.35
CA ILE A 216 -2.44 5.35 -8.41
C ILE A 216 -1.74 4.15 -7.77
N ALA A 217 -0.47 4.32 -7.40
CA ALA A 217 0.31 3.40 -6.59
C ALA A 217 0.33 3.89 -5.13
N GLY A 218 -0.85 4.03 -4.54
CA GLY A 218 -1.05 4.61 -3.21
C GLY A 218 -0.92 3.64 -2.05
N CYS A 219 -1.58 3.98 -0.95
CA CYS A 219 -1.52 3.22 0.31
C CYS A 219 -2.02 1.79 0.17
N LEU A 220 -3.20 1.61 -0.46
CA LEU A 220 -3.80 0.28 -0.63
C LEU A 220 -2.93 -0.58 -1.55
N TYR A 221 -2.44 -0.02 -2.65
CA TYR A 221 -1.57 -0.75 -3.57
C TYR A 221 -0.27 -1.18 -2.89
N ASN A 222 0.39 -0.29 -2.15
CA ASN A 222 1.72 -0.51 -1.59
C ASN A 222 1.79 -1.72 -0.63
N VAL A 223 0.74 -1.98 0.13
CA VAL A 223 0.72 -3.11 1.09
C VAL A 223 0.05 -4.37 0.55
N THR A 224 -0.56 -4.33 -0.63
CA THR A 224 -1.28 -5.45 -1.23
C THR A 224 -0.45 -6.14 -2.32
N ILE A 225 -0.45 -5.59 -3.52
CA ILE A 225 0.17 -6.20 -4.70
C ILE A 225 1.64 -6.59 -4.50
N PRO A 226 2.51 -5.74 -3.93
CA PRO A 226 3.90 -6.14 -3.69
C PRO A 226 4.08 -7.25 -2.65
N ASN A 227 3.07 -7.57 -1.87
CA ASN A 227 3.15 -8.58 -0.80
C ASN A 227 2.55 -9.94 -1.17
N ILE A 228 2.15 -10.14 -2.41
CA ILE A 228 1.62 -11.41 -2.89
C ILE A 228 2.40 -11.92 -4.09
N ASP A 229 2.51 -13.25 -4.22
CA ASP A 229 2.93 -13.89 -5.46
C ASP A 229 1.78 -13.91 -6.48
N ASN A 230 2.07 -14.33 -7.70
CA ASN A 230 1.08 -14.43 -8.78
C ASN A 230 0.22 -13.15 -8.93
N TRP A 231 0.83 -11.99 -8.67
CA TRP A 231 0.18 -10.68 -8.58
C TRP A 231 -0.33 -10.16 -9.92
N ARG A 232 0.29 -10.60 -11.04
CA ARG A 232 -0.07 -10.13 -12.37
C ARG A 232 -1.49 -10.47 -12.77
N ARG A 233 -2.08 -11.51 -12.20
CA ARG A 233 -3.48 -11.83 -12.42
C ARG A 233 -4.44 -10.75 -11.90
N PHE A 234 -3.99 -9.88 -10.98
CA PHE A 234 -4.73 -8.72 -10.47
C PHE A 234 -4.42 -7.43 -11.22
N SER A 235 -3.41 -7.44 -12.07
CA SER A 235 -2.93 -6.27 -12.80
C SER A 235 -3.37 -6.23 -14.25
N GLN A 236 -4.07 -7.22 -14.73
CA GLN A 236 -4.55 -7.27 -16.13
C GLN A 236 -5.75 -6.35 -16.26
N GLY A 237 -5.45 -5.12 -16.64
CA GLY A 237 -6.34 -3.99 -16.85
C GLY A 237 -7.78 -4.38 -17.10
N SER A 238 -8.62 -4.14 -16.19
CA SER A 238 -10.04 -4.03 -16.27
C SER A 238 -10.72 -4.34 -14.92
N ARG A 239 -11.97 -4.19 -14.94
CA ARG A 239 -13.06 -4.36 -13.99
C ARG A 239 -12.77 -5.17 -12.71
N PHE A 240 -11.97 -6.25 -12.77
CA PHE A 240 -11.72 -7.14 -11.62
C PHE A 240 -10.41 -6.83 -10.86
N GLY A 241 -9.42 -6.24 -11.49
CA GLY A 241 -8.13 -5.95 -10.85
C GLY A 241 -8.25 -4.91 -9.74
N ALA A 242 -9.09 -3.90 -9.96
CA ALA A 242 -9.31 -2.84 -9.00
C ALA A 242 -10.12 -3.30 -7.77
N GLU A 243 -11.16 -4.09 -7.98
CA GLU A 243 -11.95 -4.68 -6.88
C GLU A 243 -11.05 -5.57 -6.00
N SER A 244 -10.15 -6.32 -6.62
CA SER A 244 -9.25 -7.22 -5.92
C SER A 244 -8.27 -6.52 -4.98
N LEU A 245 -7.83 -5.30 -5.28
CA LEU A 245 -7.00 -4.53 -4.36
C LEU A 245 -7.71 -4.31 -3.01
N ALA A 246 -9.00 -3.98 -3.04
CA ALA A 246 -9.79 -3.81 -1.83
C ALA A 246 -9.98 -5.13 -1.06
N GLU A 247 -10.22 -6.23 -1.78
CA GLU A 247 -10.34 -7.57 -1.18
C GLU A 247 -9.02 -8.04 -0.56
N ILE A 248 -7.89 -7.86 -1.26
CA ILE A 248 -6.57 -8.21 -0.71
C ILE A 248 -6.29 -7.41 0.56
N TYR A 249 -6.59 -6.09 0.54
CA TYR A 249 -6.40 -5.25 1.71
C TYR A 249 -7.29 -5.66 2.88
N SER A 250 -8.53 -6.10 2.63
CA SER A 250 -9.47 -6.55 3.66
C SER A 250 -8.98 -7.80 4.42
N ASN A 251 -8.03 -8.54 3.86
CA ASN A 251 -7.47 -9.71 4.54
C ASN A 251 -6.85 -9.31 5.88
N PRO A 252 -7.16 -10.03 6.98
CA PRO A 252 -6.63 -9.73 8.32
C PRO A 252 -5.10 -9.67 8.41
N LEU A 253 -4.38 -10.36 7.53
CA LEU A 253 -2.92 -10.29 7.45
C LEU A 253 -2.42 -8.89 7.05
N ILE A 254 -3.25 -8.08 6.41
CA ILE A 254 -2.96 -6.70 6.04
C ILE A 254 -3.73 -5.73 6.94
N ALA A 255 -5.08 -5.76 6.87
CA ALA A 255 -5.93 -4.73 7.46
C ALA A 255 -5.74 -4.56 8.98
N LYS A 256 -5.52 -5.68 9.72
CA LYS A 256 -5.30 -5.62 11.18
C LYS A 256 -3.88 -5.21 11.57
N LYS A 257 -2.93 -5.26 10.64
CA LYS A 257 -1.53 -4.95 10.91
C LYS A 257 -1.14 -3.52 10.54
N VAL A 258 -1.78 -2.92 9.53
CA VAL A 258 -1.49 -1.54 9.12
C VAL A 258 -2.04 -0.58 10.17
N VAL A 259 -1.14 0.12 10.87
CA VAL A 259 -1.49 1.03 11.97
C VAL A 259 -1.30 2.50 11.63
N PHE A 260 -0.50 2.79 10.60
CA PHE A 260 -0.18 4.14 10.19
C PHE A 260 0.19 4.18 8.71
N ASN A 261 -0.30 5.17 8.01
CA ASN A 261 0.04 5.43 6.62
C ASN A 261 0.67 6.82 6.51
N LEU A 262 1.86 6.88 5.92
CA LEU A 262 2.59 8.10 5.62
C LEU A 262 2.94 8.13 4.14
N MET A 263 2.22 8.89 3.34
CA MET A 263 2.50 9.01 1.91
C MET A 263 3.60 10.03 1.68
N ASP A 264 4.67 9.56 1.05
CA ASP A 264 5.80 10.37 0.64
C ASP A 264 5.48 11.10 -0.68
N GLY A 265 5.21 12.38 -0.58
CA GLY A 265 4.98 13.28 -1.70
C GLY A 265 6.05 14.35 -1.80
N LEU A 266 7.27 14.12 -1.30
CA LEU A 266 8.37 15.06 -1.48
C LEU A 266 8.66 15.25 -2.96
N VAL A 267 8.79 14.15 -3.70
CA VAL A 267 8.74 14.09 -5.16
C VAL A 267 7.54 13.27 -5.58
N ALA A 268 6.64 13.84 -6.35
CA ALA A 268 5.48 13.13 -6.88
C ALA A 268 5.66 12.83 -8.37
N GLN A 269 5.06 11.72 -8.82
CA GLN A 269 5.02 11.36 -10.24
C GLN A 269 3.56 11.31 -10.71
N TYR A 270 3.15 12.24 -11.58
CA TYR A 270 1.75 12.35 -11.98
C TYR A 270 1.36 11.56 -13.24
N ALA A 271 2.31 10.94 -13.94
CA ALA A 271 2.05 10.04 -15.07
C ALA A 271 3.15 9.00 -15.23
N GLY A 272 2.87 7.90 -15.95
CA GLY A 272 3.83 6.84 -16.32
C GLY A 272 4.28 5.93 -15.18
N GLY A 273 3.72 6.08 -13.97
CA GLY A 273 4.11 5.27 -12.83
C GLY A 273 3.51 3.86 -12.82
N PRO A 274 3.96 2.99 -11.88
CA PRO A 274 4.91 3.27 -10.79
C PRO A 274 6.40 3.23 -11.17
N GLN A 275 6.75 2.84 -12.40
CA GLN A 275 8.13 2.91 -12.89
C GLN A 275 8.60 4.36 -13.02
N SER A 276 9.91 4.58 -12.92
CA SER A 276 10.50 5.91 -13.00
C SER A 276 10.27 6.56 -14.37
N GLN A 277 9.60 7.71 -14.36
CA GLN A 277 9.40 8.57 -15.53
C GLN A 277 9.72 10.02 -15.17
N PRO A 278 11.00 10.42 -15.20
CA PRO A 278 11.45 11.74 -14.72
C PRO A 278 10.74 12.93 -15.36
N ASN A 279 10.26 12.79 -16.60
CA ASN A 279 9.50 13.85 -17.29
C ASN A 279 8.19 14.22 -16.58
N TYR A 280 7.69 13.37 -15.69
CA TYR A 280 6.47 13.58 -14.92
C TYR A 280 6.74 13.80 -13.45
N ALA A 281 7.99 14.15 -13.11
CA ALA A 281 8.36 14.50 -11.75
C ALA A 281 7.80 15.86 -11.34
N LEU A 282 7.32 15.95 -10.12
CA LEU A 282 6.89 17.20 -9.51
C LEU A 282 7.52 17.38 -8.14
N HIS A 283 8.19 18.49 -7.92
CA HIS A 283 8.65 18.98 -6.63
C HIS A 283 7.42 19.38 -5.79
N HIS A 284 6.89 18.43 -5.00
CA HIS A 284 5.68 18.72 -4.23
C HIS A 284 5.98 19.08 -2.77
N ALA A 285 7.10 18.61 -2.24
CA ALA A 285 7.62 18.92 -0.91
C ALA A 285 6.58 18.71 0.21
N THR A 286 5.71 17.71 0.09
CA THR A 286 4.59 17.48 1.00
C THR A 286 4.55 16.04 1.46
N LEU A 287 4.40 15.83 2.76
CA LEU A 287 4.05 14.52 3.35
C LEU A 287 2.58 14.52 3.77
N TYR A 288 1.94 13.35 3.69
CA TYR A 288 0.56 13.14 4.06
C TYR A 288 0.46 11.97 5.04
N ALA A 289 -0.33 12.11 6.10
CA ALA A 289 -0.48 11.04 7.07
C ALA A 289 -1.93 10.83 7.50
N SER A 290 -2.32 9.56 7.66
CA SER A 290 -3.63 9.18 8.20
C SER A 290 -3.60 7.74 8.74
N LYS A 291 -4.54 7.42 9.61
CA LYS A 291 -4.88 6.02 9.94
C LYS A 291 -5.72 5.36 8.83
N ASP A 292 -6.40 6.15 8.01
CA ASP A 292 -7.26 5.69 6.93
C ASP A 292 -6.51 5.71 5.58
N PRO A 293 -6.14 4.53 5.03
CA PRO A 293 -5.45 4.43 3.75
C PRO A 293 -6.33 4.81 2.56
N VAL A 294 -7.64 4.58 2.65
CA VAL A 294 -8.61 4.88 1.59
C VAL A 294 -8.74 6.38 1.42
N ALA A 295 -8.84 7.11 2.54
CA ALA A 295 -8.90 8.57 2.53
C ALA A 295 -7.62 9.19 1.96
N LEU A 296 -6.44 8.65 2.32
CA LEU A 296 -5.17 9.08 1.74
C LEU A 296 -5.12 8.87 0.22
N ASP A 297 -5.53 7.69 -0.25
CA ASP A 297 -5.55 7.38 -1.68
C ASP A 297 -6.56 8.26 -2.44
N ALA A 298 -7.71 8.56 -1.86
CA ALA A 298 -8.70 9.47 -2.44
C ALA A 298 -8.14 10.91 -2.60
N ILE A 299 -7.42 11.41 -1.59
CA ILE A 299 -6.78 12.72 -1.66
C ILE A 299 -5.62 12.74 -2.65
N ALA A 300 -4.81 11.69 -2.67
CA ALA A 300 -3.71 11.54 -3.63
C ALA A 300 -4.23 11.50 -5.07
N LEU A 301 -5.26 10.69 -5.34
CA LEU A 301 -5.88 10.62 -6.66
C LEU A 301 -6.38 11.99 -7.12
N LYS A 302 -7.11 12.72 -6.25
CA LYS A 302 -7.58 14.08 -6.56
C LYS A 302 -6.42 15.01 -6.90
N ARG A 303 -5.28 14.90 -6.19
CA ARG A 303 -4.10 15.74 -6.44
C ARG A 303 -3.42 15.38 -7.77
N LEU A 304 -3.25 14.10 -8.05
CA LEU A 304 -2.69 13.63 -9.33
C LEU A 304 -3.57 14.06 -10.51
N GLU A 305 -4.89 13.92 -10.42
CA GLU A 305 -5.83 14.39 -11.43
C GLU A 305 -5.69 15.89 -11.70
N GLN A 306 -5.55 16.72 -10.68
CA GLN A 306 -5.33 18.16 -10.85
C GLN A 306 -4.05 18.46 -11.64
N TRP A 307 -2.97 17.71 -11.40
CA TRP A 307 -1.72 17.90 -12.16
C TRP A 307 -1.84 17.39 -13.58
N ARG A 308 -2.52 16.27 -13.79
CA ARG A 308 -2.78 15.71 -15.12
C ARG A 308 -3.62 16.64 -15.99
N VAL A 309 -4.66 17.25 -15.43
CA VAL A 309 -5.47 18.26 -16.13
C VAL A 309 -4.60 19.44 -16.58
N ARG A 310 -3.72 19.96 -15.72
CA ARG A 310 -2.80 21.04 -16.07
C ARG A 310 -1.80 20.66 -17.16
N ALA A 311 -1.44 19.37 -17.21
CA ALA A 311 -0.54 18.79 -18.22
C ALA A 311 -1.28 18.29 -19.48
N SER A 312 -2.60 18.50 -19.58
CA SER A 312 -3.45 18.01 -20.68
C SER A 312 -3.38 16.49 -20.87
N LEU A 313 -3.24 15.73 -19.77
CA LEU A 313 -3.19 14.28 -19.78
C LEU A 313 -4.57 13.67 -19.46
N PRO A 314 -4.87 12.46 -19.98
CA PRO A 314 -6.12 11.75 -19.68
C PRO A 314 -6.31 11.50 -18.19
N ALA A 315 -7.57 11.48 -17.74
CA ALA A 315 -7.94 11.13 -16.37
C ALA A 315 -7.64 9.65 -16.05
N ILE A 316 -7.26 9.40 -14.79
CA ILE A 316 -6.93 8.05 -14.26
C ILE A 316 -7.94 7.55 -13.20
N ALA A 317 -8.91 8.39 -12.82
CA ALA A 317 -9.87 8.06 -11.76
C ALA A 317 -10.63 6.75 -12.02
N ARG A 318 -10.95 6.44 -13.30
CA ARG A 318 -11.64 5.19 -13.66
C ARG A 318 -10.80 3.94 -13.36
N MET A 319 -9.47 4.05 -13.39
CA MET A 319 -8.56 2.95 -13.07
C MET A 319 -8.38 2.79 -11.55
N ALA A 320 -8.66 3.85 -10.77
CA ALA A 320 -8.55 3.86 -9.32
C ALA A 320 -9.88 3.56 -8.60
N ASN A 321 -10.83 2.89 -9.26
CA ASN A 321 -12.15 2.57 -8.69
C ASN A 321 -12.07 1.65 -7.45
N TYR A 322 -10.97 0.94 -7.22
CA TYR A 322 -10.73 0.18 -6.00
C TYR A 322 -10.84 1.01 -4.71
N ILE A 323 -10.59 2.33 -4.78
CA ILE A 323 -10.78 3.26 -3.65
C ILE A 323 -12.25 3.27 -3.22
N GLY A 324 -13.17 3.33 -4.19
CA GLY A 324 -14.60 3.23 -3.95
C GLY A 324 -15.02 1.87 -3.39
N PHE A 325 -14.47 0.78 -3.92
CA PHE A 325 -14.73 -0.58 -3.42
C PHE A 325 -14.21 -0.77 -2.00
N ALA A 326 -13.01 -0.28 -1.70
CA ALA A 326 -12.47 -0.32 -0.34
C ALA A 326 -13.36 0.44 0.65
N SER A 327 -13.90 1.59 0.24
CA SER A 327 -14.86 2.34 1.06
C SER A 327 -16.18 1.58 1.24
N ALA A 328 -16.69 0.92 0.20
CA ALA A 328 -17.88 0.09 0.28
C ALA A 328 -17.70 -1.13 1.21
N LEU A 329 -16.48 -1.67 1.31
CA LEU A 329 -16.11 -2.74 2.25
C LEU A 329 -15.89 -2.22 3.69
N GLY A 330 -16.05 -0.91 3.95
CA GLY A 330 -15.85 -0.33 5.28
C GLY A 330 -14.38 -0.18 5.68
N LEU A 331 -13.44 -0.21 4.73
CA LEU A 331 -11.99 -0.13 4.99
C LEU A 331 -11.50 1.32 5.18
N GLY A 332 -12.36 2.31 4.92
CA GLY A 332 -12.09 3.73 5.07
C GLY A 332 -13.05 4.61 4.26
N ASN A 333 -12.80 5.90 4.22
CA ASN A 333 -13.68 6.88 3.53
C ASN A 333 -13.08 7.32 2.19
N ALA A 334 -13.85 7.15 1.08
CA ALA A 334 -13.49 7.67 -0.24
C ALA A 334 -14.18 9.00 -0.57
N ALA A 335 -15.33 9.28 0.03
CA ALA A 335 -16.15 10.45 -0.29
C ALA A 335 -15.54 11.73 0.29
N ALA A 336 -15.40 12.78 -0.53
CA ALA A 336 -14.76 14.03 -0.15
C ALA A 336 -15.42 14.72 1.06
N ASN A 337 -16.73 14.60 1.22
CA ASN A 337 -17.47 15.15 2.36
C ASN A 337 -17.29 14.34 3.66
N ARG A 338 -16.58 13.21 3.60
CA ARG A 338 -16.25 12.34 4.73
C ARG A 338 -14.76 12.39 5.07
N ILE A 339 -14.00 13.25 4.40
CA ILE A 339 -12.55 13.39 4.61
C ILE A 339 -12.25 14.83 4.97
N GLU A 340 -11.74 15.04 6.17
CA GLU A 340 -11.21 16.32 6.63
C GLU A 340 -9.70 16.40 6.32
N ILE A 341 -9.25 17.47 5.67
CA ILE A 341 -7.83 17.71 5.41
C ILE A 341 -7.33 18.77 6.38
N LYS A 342 -6.35 18.40 7.22
CA LYS A 342 -5.70 19.32 8.16
C LYS A 342 -4.27 19.63 7.72
N ASN A 343 -4.03 20.85 7.29
CA ASN A 343 -2.67 21.31 7.03
C ASN A 343 -2.04 21.76 8.34
N ILE A 344 -0.93 21.09 8.72
CA ILE A 344 -0.16 21.41 9.94
C ILE A 344 1.19 22.06 9.62
N GLY A 345 1.44 22.40 8.35
CA GLY A 345 2.56 23.22 7.90
C GLY A 345 2.43 24.67 8.37
N ARG A 346 3.54 25.40 8.28
CA ARG A 346 3.55 26.85 8.48
C ARG A 346 2.80 27.58 7.35
#